data_6066722c00f0b84144bf109bc9549459
#
_entry.id   6066722c00f0b84144bf109bc9549459
#
_cell.length_a   1.000
_cell.length_b   1.000
_cell.length_c   1.000
_cell.angle_alpha   90.00
_cell.angle_beta   90.00
_cell.angle_gamma   90.00
#
_symmetry.space_group_name_H-M   'P 1'
#
loop_
_entity.id
_entity.type
_entity.pdbx_description
1 polymer ?
#
loop_
_entity_poly.entity_id
_entity_poly.type
_entity_poly.pdbx_seq_one_letter_code
_entity_poly.pdbx_strand_id
1 'polypeptide(L)'
;MALFHLSVTQTKRSAGQSAIASAAYRAGERLYSEYYGEYSDYTRKGGVICSNILLPSHAPPEYADRQTLWNAVEKAERGKNAQLAYSFDIALQNEFSLEENIALARQFLLENFVSRGMVVDFAVHQPDREDGGIPNPHFHVLCPIRPIEQDGKWGLKQRRMYELDEDGNRIRDADGRSHYRLGQSRNAGILAADMGGAMQRQVCGKGA
;
A
#
# COMPACT_ATOMS: atom_id res chain seq x y z
N MET A 1 -22.55 -14.67 -8.05
CA MET A 1 -21.58 -15.28 -7.10
C MET A 1 -20.43 -14.29 -6.95
N ALA A 2 -20.31 -13.66 -5.78
CA ALA A 2 -19.27 -12.68 -5.54
C ALA A 2 -17.88 -13.38 -5.56
N LEU A 3 -17.04 -13.02 -6.50
CA LEU A 3 -15.64 -13.47 -6.56
C LEU A 3 -14.82 -12.60 -5.60
N PHE A 4 -14.44 -13.17 -4.47
CA PHE A 4 -13.46 -12.51 -3.60
C PHE A 4 -12.06 -12.96 -3.98
N HIS A 5 -11.23 -12.02 -4.43
CA HIS A 5 -9.80 -12.26 -4.64
C HIS A 5 -9.00 -11.18 -3.95
N LEU A 6 -8.07 -11.60 -3.11
CA LEU A 6 -7.10 -10.71 -2.46
C LEU A 6 -5.70 -11.32 -2.64
N SER A 7 -4.83 -10.61 -3.32
CA SER A 7 -3.41 -10.94 -3.41
C SER A 7 -2.59 -9.87 -2.68
N VAL A 8 -1.59 -10.32 -1.92
CA VAL A 8 -0.66 -9.42 -1.23
C VAL A 8 0.76 -9.78 -1.61
N THR A 9 1.47 -8.82 -2.17
CA THR A 9 2.87 -8.98 -2.56
C THR A 9 3.72 -7.82 -2.04
N GLN A 10 5.02 -7.91 -2.22
CA GLN A 10 5.96 -6.85 -1.83
C GLN A 10 6.83 -6.47 -3.01
N THR A 11 6.94 -5.17 -3.27
CA THR A 11 7.95 -4.64 -4.19
C THR A 11 9.29 -4.61 -3.48
N LYS A 12 10.28 -5.35 -4.03
CA LYS A 12 11.61 -5.53 -3.42
C LYS A 12 12.70 -5.13 -4.42
N ARG A 13 13.65 -4.31 -3.97
CA ARG A 13 14.82 -3.94 -4.79
C ARG A 13 15.69 -5.14 -5.13
N SER A 14 15.85 -6.10 -4.21
CA SER A 14 16.59 -7.35 -4.46
C SER A 14 16.03 -8.22 -5.57
N ALA A 15 14.75 -8.04 -5.93
CA ALA A 15 14.11 -8.71 -7.06
C ALA A 15 14.19 -7.88 -8.36
N GLY A 16 15.00 -6.83 -8.41
CA GLY A 16 15.10 -5.92 -9.56
C GLY A 16 13.86 -5.04 -9.76
N GLN A 17 13.01 -4.90 -8.73
CA GLN A 17 11.77 -4.13 -8.81
C GLN A 17 11.99 -2.68 -8.35
N SER A 18 11.29 -1.75 -9.01
CA SER A 18 11.22 -0.33 -8.66
C SER A 18 9.83 0.03 -8.16
N ALA A 19 9.77 0.86 -7.11
CA ALA A 19 8.50 1.41 -6.64
C ALA A 19 7.90 2.38 -7.67
N ILE A 20 8.75 3.20 -8.33
CA ILE A 20 8.36 4.09 -9.42
C ILE A 20 7.75 3.30 -10.59
N ALA A 21 8.43 2.25 -11.06
CA ALA A 21 7.92 1.42 -12.15
C ALA A 21 6.59 0.74 -11.79
N SER A 22 6.48 0.28 -10.54
CA SER A 22 5.25 -0.32 -10.02
C SER A 22 4.09 0.68 -9.96
N ALA A 23 4.34 1.92 -9.55
CA ALA A 23 3.34 2.98 -9.51
C ALA A 23 2.95 3.43 -10.92
N ALA A 24 3.93 3.67 -11.80
CA ALA A 24 3.70 4.03 -13.20
C ALA A 24 2.84 2.98 -13.94
N TYR A 25 3.14 1.70 -13.74
CA TYR A 25 2.38 0.60 -14.35
C TYR A 25 0.91 0.61 -13.90
N ARG A 26 0.66 0.81 -12.59
CA ARG A 26 -0.72 0.78 -12.06
C ARG A 26 -1.52 1.99 -12.49
N ALA A 27 -0.90 3.15 -12.48
CA ALA A 27 -1.58 4.39 -12.85
C ALA A 27 -1.67 4.63 -14.37
N GLY A 28 -0.93 3.87 -15.20
CA GLY A 28 -0.83 4.14 -16.63
C GLY A 28 -0.10 5.45 -16.92
N GLU A 29 0.92 5.78 -16.15
CA GLU A 29 1.64 7.05 -16.22
C GLU A 29 3.08 6.86 -16.68
N ARG A 30 3.74 7.99 -17.00
CA ARG A 30 5.18 8.06 -17.23
C ARG A 30 5.83 8.75 -16.05
N LEU A 31 6.66 8.02 -15.30
CA LEU A 31 7.34 8.51 -14.11
C LEU A 31 8.87 8.33 -14.23
N TYR A 32 9.61 9.31 -13.71
CA TYR A 32 11.06 9.26 -13.64
C TYR A 32 11.56 8.71 -12.31
N SER A 33 12.45 7.74 -12.35
CA SER A 33 13.14 7.22 -11.17
C SER A 33 14.48 7.93 -10.97
N GLU A 34 14.62 8.67 -9.86
CA GLU A 34 15.88 9.27 -9.46
C GLU A 34 16.95 8.22 -9.09
N TYR A 35 16.51 7.07 -8.55
CA TYR A 35 17.40 5.99 -8.14
C TYR A 35 18.02 5.26 -9.31
N TYR A 36 17.26 5.01 -10.38
CA TYR A 36 17.71 4.27 -11.56
C TYR A 36 18.15 5.21 -12.69
N GLY A 37 17.80 6.49 -12.66
CA GLY A 37 18.11 7.48 -13.70
C GLY A 37 17.32 7.26 -14.99
N GLU A 38 16.15 6.63 -14.95
CA GLU A 38 15.38 6.27 -16.13
C GLU A 38 13.87 6.53 -15.95
N TYR A 39 13.17 6.59 -17.08
CA TYR A 39 11.71 6.68 -17.10
C TYR A 39 11.07 5.30 -17.20
N SER A 40 9.99 5.11 -16.44
CA SER A 40 9.02 4.04 -16.62
C SER A 40 7.79 4.63 -17.30
N ASP A 41 7.50 4.22 -18.54
CA ASP A 41 6.41 4.77 -19.33
C ASP A 41 5.36 3.70 -19.64
N TYR A 42 4.19 3.88 -19.06
CA TYR A 42 3.02 3.01 -19.25
C TYR A 42 1.79 3.79 -19.75
N THR A 43 1.98 4.96 -20.38
CA THR A 43 0.89 5.80 -20.89
C THR A 43 0.06 5.13 -21.98
N ARG A 44 0.58 4.08 -22.62
CA ARG A 44 -0.14 3.28 -23.63
C ARG A 44 -0.95 2.13 -23.01
N LYS A 45 -0.90 1.93 -21.69
CA LYS A 45 -1.64 0.87 -21.02
C LYS A 45 -3.13 1.19 -21.00
N GLY A 46 -3.94 0.31 -21.60
CA GLY A 46 -5.40 0.35 -21.50
C GLY A 46 -5.93 -0.15 -20.16
N GLY A 47 -7.25 0.00 -19.96
CA GLY A 47 -7.96 -0.57 -18.82
C GLY A 47 -7.80 0.16 -17.47
N VAL A 48 -7.05 1.24 -17.39
CA VAL A 48 -6.96 2.08 -16.19
C VAL A 48 -8.15 3.03 -16.19
N ILE A 49 -9.05 2.89 -15.23
CA ILE A 49 -10.26 3.70 -15.12
C ILE A 49 -10.00 4.98 -14.32
N CYS A 50 -9.36 4.82 -13.17
CA CYS A 50 -8.93 5.95 -12.36
C CYS A 50 -7.73 5.56 -11.50
N SER A 51 -6.94 6.56 -11.13
CA SER A 51 -5.86 6.41 -10.15
C SER A 51 -5.84 7.62 -9.21
N ASN A 52 -5.49 7.40 -7.95
CA ASN A 52 -5.44 8.48 -6.96
C ASN A 52 -4.49 8.13 -5.82
N ILE A 53 -3.98 9.16 -5.14
CA ILE A 53 -3.21 9.03 -3.92
C ILE A 53 -4.05 9.55 -2.76
N LEU A 54 -4.17 8.76 -1.71
CA LEU A 54 -4.82 9.12 -0.46
C LEU A 54 -3.75 9.33 0.61
N LEU A 55 -3.74 10.53 1.18
CA LEU A 55 -2.77 10.93 2.19
C LEU A 55 -3.43 11.07 3.56
N PRO A 56 -2.75 10.64 4.64
CA PRO A 56 -3.12 11.07 5.98
C PRO A 56 -2.94 12.59 6.12
N SER A 57 -3.73 13.21 6.97
CA SER A 57 -3.78 14.69 7.11
C SER A 57 -2.45 15.34 7.52
N HIS A 58 -1.57 14.56 8.15
CA HIS A 58 -0.24 15.00 8.58
C HIS A 58 0.87 14.68 7.56
N ALA A 59 0.53 14.09 6.42
CA ALA A 59 1.50 13.81 5.37
C ALA A 59 1.88 15.09 4.62
N PRO A 60 3.12 15.21 4.14
CA PRO A 60 3.53 16.29 3.25
C PRO A 60 2.62 16.36 2.02
N PRO A 61 2.04 17.54 1.70
CA PRO A 61 1.09 17.66 0.60
C PRO A 61 1.71 17.37 -0.77
N GLU A 62 3.01 17.54 -0.93
CA GLU A 62 3.76 17.20 -2.15
C GLU A 62 3.69 15.71 -2.50
N TYR A 63 3.38 14.85 -1.56
CA TYR A 63 3.19 13.40 -1.81
C TYR A 63 1.86 13.08 -2.51
N ALA A 64 1.04 14.08 -2.80
CA ALA A 64 -0.07 13.96 -3.74
C ALA A 64 0.43 13.77 -5.19
N ASP A 65 1.66 14.20 -5.50
CA ASP A 65 2.35 13.90 -6.75
C ASP A 65 3.01 12.52 -6.68
N ARG A 66 2.62 11.62 -7.60
CA ARG A 66 3.06 10.23 -7.60
C ARG A 66 4.56 10.07 -7.77
N GLN A 67 5.16 10.86 -8.65
CA GLN A 67 6.61 10.80 -8.88
C GLN A 67 7.38 11.24 -7.63
N THR A 68 6.95 12.33 -7.01
CA THR A 68 7.56 12.84 -5.77
C THR A 68 7.44 11.83 -4.63
N LEU A 69 6.24 11.26 -4.43
CA LEU A 69 6.00 10.25 -3.40
C LEU A 69 6.95 9.05 -3.54
N TRP A 70 6.96 8.43 -4.73
CA TRP A 70 7.69 7.17 -4.90
C TRP A 70 9.20 7.35 -4.98
N ASN A 71 9.70 8.50 -5.46
CA ASN A 71 11.12 8.86 -5.33
C ASN A 71 11.51 9.07 -3.86
N ALA A 72 10.65 9.72 -3.06
CA ALA A 72 10.88 9.85 -1.62
C ALA A 72 10.93 8.50 -0.90
N VAL A 73 10.06 7.55 -1.26
CA VAL A 73 10.09 6.17 -0.75
C VAL A 73 11.40 5.48 -1.11
N GLU A 74 11.82 5.51 -2.39
CA GLU A 74 13.07 4.87 -2.82
C GLU A 74 14.30 5.48 -2.16
N LYS A 75 14.30 6.79 -1.91
CA LYS A 75 15.36 7.52 -1.21
C LYS A 75 15.40 7.16 0.29
N ALA A 76 14.26 6.96 0.92
CA ALA A 76 14.19 6.53 2.32
C ALA A 76 14.69 5.10 2.53
N GLU A 77 14.61 4.27 1.49
CA GLU A 77 14.94 2.85 1.50
C GLU A 77 16.30 2.58 0.84
N ARG A 78 17.40 2.71 1.60
CA ARG A 78 18.76 2.74 1.07
C ARG A 78 19.40 1.38 0.76
N GLY A 79 18.89 0.28 1.29
CA GLY A 79 19.54 -1.03 1.19
C GLY A 79 19.32 -1.71 -0.17
N LYS A 80 20.30 -2.51 -0.64
CA LYS A 80 20.14 -3.35 -1.84
C LYS A 80 18.99 -4.36 -1.72
N ASN A 81 18.66 -4.79 -0.50
CA ASN A 81 17.58 -5.72 -0.20
C ASN A 81 16.33 -5.00 0.33
N ALA A 82 16.21 -3.70 0.06
CA ALA A 82 15.11 -2.92 0.57
C ALA A 82 13.76 -3.42 0.06
N GLN A 83 12.84 -3.58 0.98
CA GLN A 83 11.41 -3.67 0.70
C GLN A 83 10.89 -2.25 0.55
N LEU A 84 10.26 -1.95 -0.56
CA LEU A 84 9.86 -0.60 -0.96
C LEU A 84 8.38 -0.34 -0.66
N ALA A 85 7.53 -1.30 -1.03
CA ALA A 85 6.09 -1.17 -0.90
C ALA A 85 5.40 -2.52 -0.68
N TYR A 86 4.22 -2.48 -0.07
CA TYR A 86 3.22 -3.53 -0.15
C TYR A 86 2.32 -3.25 -1.35
N SER A 87 1.99 -4.31 -2.06
CA SER A 87 1.07 -4.29 -3.18
C SER A 87 -0.11 -5.21 -2.90
N PHE A 88 -1.31 -4.71 -3.14
CA PHE A 88 -2.54 -5.47 -3.02
C PHE A 88 -3.28 -5.43 -4.34
N ASP A 89 -3.85 -6.57 -4.71
CA ASP A 89 -4.76 -6.71 -5.82
C ASP A 89 -6.08 -7.23 -5.28
N ILE A 90 -7.14 -6.46 -5.42
CA ILE A 90 -8.42 -6.71 -4.77
C ILE A 90 -9.52 -6.68 -5.84
N ALA A 91 -10.25 -7.80 -5.96
CA ALA A 91 -11.39 -7.88 -6.87
C ALA A 91 -12.54 -6.98 -6.42
N LEU A 92 -13.18 -6.33 -7.37
CA LEU A 92 -14.42 -5.57 -7.19
C LEU A 92 -15.62 -6.42 -7.58
N GLN A 93 -16.80 -6.00 -7.17
CA GLN A 93 -18.03 -6.75 -7.40
C GLN A 93 -18.64 -6.40 -8.75
N ASN A 94 -19.00 -7.42 -9.53
CA ASN A 94 -19.66 -7.23 -10.82
C ASN A 94 -21.12 -6.78 -10.68
N GLU A 95 -21.71 -6.98 -9.50
CA GLU A 95 -23.08 -6.62 -9.17
C GLU A 95 -23.27 -5.12 -8.92
N PHE A 96 -22.17 -4.39 -8.66
CA PHE A 96 -22.19 -2.96 -8.43
C PHE A 96 -21.78 -2.18 -9.69
N SER A 97 -22.30 -0.98 -9.83
CA SER A 97 -21.81 -0.05 -10.84
C SER A 97 -20.33 0.30 -10.59
N LEU A 98 -19.65 0.78 -11.61
CA LEU A 98 -18.26 1.21 -11.49
C LEU A 98 -18.09 2.32 -10.45
N GLU A 99 -19.03 3.28 -10.40
CA GLU A 99 -19.02 4.38 -9.44
C GLU A 99 -19.17 3.89 -8.00
N GLU A 100 -20.08 2.95 -7.74
CA GLU A 100 -20.24 2.33 -6.43
C GLU A 100 -18.98 1.56 -6.02
N ASN A 101 -18.38 0.81 -6.94
CA ASN A 101 -17.14 0.10 -6.70
C ASN A 101 -15.98 1.03 -6.36
N ILE A 102 -15.83 2.17 -7.06
CA ILE A 102 -14.81 3.19 -6.77
C ILE A 102 -15.05 3.82 -5.39
N ALA A 103 -16.30 4.16 -5.09
CA ALA A 103 -16.66 4.74 -3.79
C ALA A 103 -16.37 3.77 -2.64
N LEU A 104 -16.72 2.49 -2.78
CA LEU A 104 -16.44 1.44 -1.81
C LEU A 104 -14.94 1.22 -1.61
N ALA A 105 -14.19 1.11 -2.71
CA ALA A 105 -12.73 0.97 -2.65
C ALA A 105 -12.10 2.16 -1.91
N ARG A 106 -12.49 3.39 -2.25
CA ARG A 106 -12.00 4.61 -1.61
C ARG A 106 -12.34 4.65 -0.11
N GLN A 107 -13.57 4.35 0.25
CA GLN A 107 -14.00 4.30 1.65
C GLN A 107 -13.21 3.26 2.43
N PHE A 108 -13.08 2.05 1.89
CA PHE A 108 -12.29 0.97 2.48
C PHE A 108 -10.84 1.40 2.75
N LEU A 109 -10.19 2.07 1.78
CA LEU A 109 -8.81 2.53 1.91
C LEU A 109 -8.67 3.65 2.96
N LEU A 110 -9.63 4.59 3.01
CA LEU A 110 -9.62 5.65 4.01
C LEU A 110 -9.77 5.10 5.42
N GLU A 111 -10.69 4.18 5.65
CA GLU A 111 -10.99 3.62 6.97
C GLU A 111 -9.90 2.67 7.47
N ASN A 112 -9.33 1.86 6.58
CA ASN A 112 -8.42 0.79 7.00
C ASN A 112 -6.94 1.13 6.87
N PHE A 113 -6.57 2.09 6.04
CA PHE A 113 -5.18 2.44 5.77
C PHE A 113 -4.87 3.89 6.17
N VAL A 114 -5.56 4.86 5.57
CA VAL A 114 -5.25 6.28 5.74
C VAL A 114 -5.49 6.74 7.17
N SER A 115 -6.59 6.30 7.81
CA SER A 115 -6.89 6.58 9.21
C SER A 115 -5.80 6.12 10.18
N ARG A 116 -4.96 5.18 9.75
CA ARG A 116 -3.84 4.63 10.53
C ARG A 116 -2.49 5.25 10.17
N GLY A 117 -2.49 6.32 9.37
CA GLY A 117 -1.29 7.06 8.96
C GLY A 117 -0.56 6.47 7.75
N MET A 118 -1.21 5.60 6.98
CA MET A 118 -0.63 5.05 5.75
C MET A 118 -0.95 5.93 4.54
N VAL A 119 0.05 6.13 3.70
CA VAL A 119 -0.16 6.64 2.34
C VAL A 119 -0.62 5.50 1.46
N VAL A 120 -1.58 5.76 0.60
CA VAL A 120 -2.14 4.78 -0.32
C VAL A 120 -2.16 5.36 -1.73
N ASP A 121 -1.48 4.71 -2.65
CA ASP A 121 -1.60 4.95 -4.09
C ASP A 121 -2.43 3.81 -4.67
N PHE A 122 -3.61 4.11 -5.24
CA PHE A 122 -4.49 3.09 -5.79
C PHE A 122 -4.92 3.41 -7.21
N ALA A 123 -5.21 2.36 -7.97
CA ALA A 123 -5.76 2.45 -9.31
C ALA A 123 -6.83 1.39 -9.51
N VAL A 124 -7.94 1.79 -10.12
CA VAL A 124 -9.04 0.90 -10.50
C VAL A 124 -8.85 0.51 -11.96
N HIS A 125 -8.87 -0.78 -12.21
CA HIS A 125 -8.71 -1.34 -13.53
C HIS A 125 -9.96 -2.14 -13.93
N GLN A 126 -10.30 -2.02 -15.19
CA GLN A 126 -11.27 -2.87 -15.87
C GLN A 126 -10.65 -3.29 -17.21
N PRO A 127 -10.00 -4.47 -17.24
CA PRO A 127 -9.39 -4.96 -18.48
C PRO A 127 -10.43 -5.08 -19.59
N ASP A 128 -10.02 -4.77 -20.81
CA ASP A 128 -10.83 -5.00 -22.00
C ASP A 128 -11.10 -6.50 -22.15
N ARG A 129 -12.30 -6.82 -22.60
CA ARG A 129 -12.71 -8.21 -22.85
C ARG A 129 -12.37 -8.59 -24.29
N GLU A 130 -11.20 -9.12 -24.53
CA GLU A 130 -10.84 -9.62 -25.85
C GLU A 130 -11.54 -10.95 -26.20
N ASP A 131 -11.97 -11.72 -25.18
CA ASP A 131 -12.47 -13.09 -25.32
C ASP A 131 -13.96 -13.28 -24.91
N GLY A 132 -14.70 -12.20 -24.66
CA GLY A 132 -16.08 -12.29 -24.18
C GLY A 132 -16.24 -12.81 -22.77
N GLY A 133 -15.17 -12.85 -21.97
CA GLY A 133 -15.14 -13.33 -20.59
C GLY A 133 -15.95 -12.49 -19.61
N ILE A 134 -16.06 -12.99 -18.38
CA ILE A 134 -16.72 -12.28 -17.27
C ILE A 134 -15.91 -11.02 -16.91
N PRO A 135 -16.56 -9.85 -16.71
CA PRO A 135 -15.86 -8.67 -16.22
C PRO A 135 -15.08 -8.98 -14.95
N ASN A 136 -13.86 -8.49 -14.89
CA ASN A 136 -13.02 -8.63 -13.69
C ASN A 136 -12.52 -7.24 -13.25
N PRO A 137 -13.43 -6.35 -12.80
CA PRO A 137 -13.01 -5.08 -12.24
C PRO A 137 -12.24 -5.35 -10.96
N HIS A 138 -11.10 -4.71 -10.84
CA HIS A 138 -10.25 -4.85 -9.66
C HIS A 138 -9.51 -3.53 -9.38
N PHE A 139 -9.04 -3.39 -8.16
CA PHE A 139 -8.18 -2.27 -7.81
C PHE A 139 -6.85 -2.75 -7.25
N HIS A 140 -5.83 -2.05 -7.68
CA HIS A 140 -4.48 -2.20 -7.17
C HIS A 140 -4.22 -1.15 -6.10
N VAL A 141 -3.56 -1.55 -5.05
CA VAL A 141 -3.11 -0.66 -3.99
C VAL A 141 -1.62 -0.80 -3.83
N LEU A 142 -0.92 0.30 -3.77
CA LEU A 142 0.50 0.34 -3.47
C LEU A 142 0.71 1.24 -2.24
N CYS A 143 1.29 0.67 -1.18
CA CYS A 143 1.51 1.37 0.08
C CYS A 143 3.00 1.33 0.44
N PRO A 144 3.63 2.46 0.78
CA PRO A 144 4.96 2.45 1.34
C PRO A 144 5.07 1.55 2.57
N ILE A 145 6.22 0.90 2.76
CA ILE A 145 6.45 0.06 3.95
C ILE A 145 6.48 0.90 5.22
N ARG A 146 6.96 2.16 5.12
CA ARG A 146 7.03 3.07 6.26
C ARG A 146 5.75 3.89 6.39
N PRO A 147 5.22 4.07 7.59
CA PRO A 147 4.19 5.07 7.84
C PRO A 147 4.80 6.47 7.78
N ILE A 148 3.96 7.48 7.63
CA ILE A 148 4.32 8.88 7.92
C ILE A 148 3.94 9.15 9.37
N GLU A 149 4.87 9.70 10.15
CA GLU A 149 4.65 10.09 11.54
C GLU A 149 3.99 11.48 11.59
N GLN A 150 3.50 11.88 12.77
CA GLN A 150 2.76 13.14 12.96
C GLN A 150 3.57 14.41 12.60
N ASP A 151 4.90 14.30 12.57
CA ASP A 151 5.81 15.36 12.14
C ASP A 151 6.06 15.40 10.63
N GLY A 152 5.33 14.60 9.85
CA GLY A 152 5.45 14.50 8.39
C GLY A 152 6.64 13.68 7.89
N LYS A 153 7.41 13.05 8.76
CA LYS A 153 8.58 12.25 8.38
C LYS A 153 8.27 10.78 8.25
N TRP A 154 9.10 10.08 7.46
CA TRP A 154 9.04 8.63 7.38
C TRP A 154 9.37 7.97 8.71
N GLY A 155 8.44 7.18 9.21
CA GLY A 155 8.59 6.41 10.43
C GLY A 155 9.45 5.16 10.26
N LEU A 156 9.57 4.39 11.32
CA LEU A 156 10.33 3.14 11.34
C LEU A 156 9.51 2.00 10.71
N LYS A 157 10.17 1.15 9.91
CA LYS A 157 9.55 -0.07 9.35
C LYS A 157 9.03 -1.01 10.45
N GLN A 158 9.81 -1.15 11.52
CA GLN A 158 9.51 -2.03 12.64
C GLN A 158 9.85 -1.31 13.93
N ARG A 159 8.99 -1.45 14.92
CA ARG A 159 9.29 -0.99 16.29
C ARG A 159 10.01 -2.09 17.05
N ARG A 160 11.10 -1.72 17.72
CA ARG A 160 11.67 -2.57 18.74
C ARG A 160 10.74 -2.56 19.97
N MET A 161 10.17 -3.70 20.28
CA MET A 161 9.41 -3.88 21.51
C MET A 161 10.38 -4.41 22.56
N TYR A 162 10.84 -3.51 23.42
CA TYR A 162 11.76 -3.89 24.49
C TYR A 162 11.06 -4.74 25.52
N GLU A 163 11.76 -5.76 26.00
CA GLU A 163 11.35 -6.52 27.17
C GLU A 163 11.61 -5.67 28.40
N LEU A 164 10.62 -5.59 29.27
CA LEU A 164 10.68 -4.80 30.49
C LEU A 164 10.65 -5.75 31.68
N ASP A 165 11.37 -5.39 32.75
CA ASP A 165 11.27 -6.02 34.05
C ASP A 165 9.99 -5.59 34.79
N GLU A 166 9.78 -6.08 36.02
CA GLU A 166 8.62 -5.78 36.86
C GLU A 166 8.50 -4.29 37.18
N ASP A 167 9.63 -3.57 37.18
CA ASP A 167 9.71 -2.13 37.47
C ASP A 167 9.58 -1.26 36.23
N GLY A 168 9.40 -1.89 35.02
CA GLY A 168 9.25 -1.19 33.72
C GLY A 168 10.56 -0.77 33.09
N ASN A 169 11.73 -1.22 33.59
CA ASN A 169 13.02 -0.95 32.98
C ASN A 169 13.31 -1.97 31.88
N ARG A 170 14.16 -1.57 30.90
CA ARG A 170 14.57 -2.48 29.83
C ARG A 170 15.49 -3.56 30.35
N ILE A 171 15.13 -4.82 30.13
CA ILE A 171 16.01 -5.96 30.40
C ILE A 171 17.23 -5.87 29.48
N ARG A 172 18.42 -6.05 30.05
CA ARG A 172 19.71 -6.03 29.34
C ARG A 172 20.45 -7.33 29.55
N ASP A 173 21.22 -7.73 28.52
CA ASP A 173 22.17 -8.84 28.64
C ASP A 173 23.44 -8.42 29.42
N ALA A 174 24.36 -9.40 29.57
CA ALA A 174 25.64 -9.16 30.25
C ALA A 174 26.53 -8.12 29.55
N ASP A 175 26.32 -7.88 28.24
CA ASP A 175 27.03 -6.87 27.46
C ASP A 175 26.31 -5.50 27.48
N GLY A 176 25.25 -5.35 28.28
CA GLY A 176 24.46 -4.12 28.40
C GLY A 176 23.49 -3.86 27.23
N ARG A 177 23.29 -4.81 26.32
CA ARG A 177 22.37 -4.69 25.19
C ARG A 177 20.95 -4.98 25.67
N SER A 178 20.01 -4.11 25.29
CA SER A 178 18.60 -4.33 25.62
C SER A 178 18.00 -5.48 24.85
N HIS A 179 17.30 -6.37 25.56
CA HIS A 179 16.46 -7.40 24.96
C HIS A 179 15.28 -6.74 24.26
N TYR A 180 14.99 -7.16 23.04
CA TYR A 180 13.82 -6.71 22.31
C TYR A 180 13.39 -7.77 21.29
N ARG A 181 12.11 -7.79 21.00
CA ARG A 181 11.53 -8.44 19.84
C ARG A 181 11.20 -7.39 18.78
N LEU A 182 11.31 -7.75 17.52
CA LEU A 182 10.80 -6.90 16.44
C LEU A 182 9.28 -7.02 16.44
N GLY A 183 8.59 -5.94 16.78
CA GLY A 183 7.17 -5.82 16.58
C GLY A 183 6.86 -5.89 15.07
N GLN A 184 5.66 -6.36 14.72
CA GLN A 184 5.18 -6.22 13.34
C GLN A 184 5.19 -4.73 12.96
N SER A 185 5.53 -4.42 11.70
CA SER A 185 5.37 -3.05 11.22
C SER A 185 3.90 -2.65 11.41
N ARG A 186 3.62 -1.38 11.73
CA ARG A 186 2.23 -0.90 11.82
C ARG A 186 1.43 -1.31 10.58
N ASN A 187 2.08 -1.28 9.43
CA ASN A 187 1.48 -1.61 8.15
C ASN A 187 1.25 -3.13 7.99
N ALA A 188 2.15 -4.01 8.46
CA ALA A 188 1.97 -5.45 8.36
C ALA A 188 0.89 -5.98 9.34
N GLY A 189 0.74 -5.37 10.52
CA GLY A 189 -0.30 -5.74 11.49
C GLY A 189 -1.71 -5.43 10.98
N ILE A 190 -1.87 -4.37 10.19
CA ILE A 190 -3.14 -3.99 9.53
C ILE A 190 -3.51 -5.03 8.46
N LEU A 191 -2.49 -5.59 7.79
CA LEU A 191 -2.66 -6.47 6.65
C LEU A 191 -3.06 -7.89 7.02
N ALA A 192 -2.61 -8.39 8.19
CA ALA A 192 -2.81 -9.77 8.56
C ALA A 192 -4.14 -10.02 9.29
N ALA A 193 -4.66 -9.05 10.04
CA ALA A 193 -5.76 -9.30 10.98
C ALA A 193 -7.16 -8.98 10.47
N ASP A 194 -7.33 -8.06 9.51
CA ASP A 194 -8.65 -7.45 9.29
C ASP A 194 -9.16 -7.38 7.83
N MET A 195 -8.31 -7.57 6.83
CA MET A 195 -8.70 -7.27 5.45
C MET A 195 -9.81 -8.17 4.90
N GLY A 196 -9.79 -9.46 5.18
CA GLY A 196 -10.82 -10.39 4.73
C GLY A 196 -12.19 -10.10 5.38
N GLY A 197 -12.18 -9.82 6.68
CA GLY A 197 -13.40 -9.55 7.44
C GLY A 197 -13.99 -8.15 7.22
N ALA A 198 -13.14 -7.13 7.03
CA ALA A 198 -13.61 -5.75 6.86
C ALA A 198 -14.29 -5.56 5.50
N MET A 199 -13.71 -6.11 4.43
CA MET A 199 -14.27 -6.00 3.09
C MET A 199 -15.58 -6.79 2.96
N GLN A 200 -15.66 -7.99 3.56
CA GLN A 200 -16.88 -8.78 3.60
C GLN A 200 -18.01 -8.09 4.35
N ARG A 201 -17.72 -7.39 5.46
CA ARG A 201 -18.72 -6.61 6.22
C ARG A 201 -19.25 -5.41 5.44
N GLN A 202 -18.43 -4.71 4.67
CA GLN A 202 -18.86 -3.57 3.86
C GLN A 202 -19.72 -4.00 2.67
N VAL A 203 -19.44 -5.13 2.06
CA VAL A 203 -20.22 -5.68 0.94
C VAL A 203 -21.56 -6.25 1.44
N CYS A 204 -21.58 -6.98 2.58
CA CYS A 204 -22.80 -7.55 3.15
C CYS A 204 -23.69 -6.50 3.86
N GLY A 205 -23.13 -5.38 4.34
CA GLY A 205 -23.88 -4.35 5.06
C GLY A 205 -24.78 -3.46 4.20
N LYS A 206 -24.65 -3.51 2.87
CA LYS A 206 -25.50 -2.76 1.92
C LYS A 206 -26.65 -3.57 1.30
N GLY A 207 -26.78 -4.83 1.66
CA GLY A 207 -27.80 -5.77 1.14
C GLY A 207 -28.97 -6.04 2.09
N ALA A 208 -29.25 -5.13 3.06
CA ALA A 208 -30.38 -5.21 3.97
C ALA A 208 -31.23 -3.96 3.90
#